data_e6555f39331d307337df078fb7b99ad5
#
_entry.id   e6555f39331d307337df078fb7b99ad5
#
_cell.length_a   1.000
_cell.length_b   1.000
_cell.length_c   1.000
_cell.angle_alpha   90.00
_cell.angle_beta   90.00
_cell.angle_gamma   90.00
#
_symmetry.space_group_name_H-M   'P 1'
#
loop_
_entity.id
_entity.type
_entity.pdbx_description
1 polymer ?
#
loop_
_entity_poly.entity_id
_entity_poly.type
_entity_poly.pdbx_seq_one_letter_code
_entity_poly.pdbx_strand_id
1 'polypeptide(L)'
;MRHAQRGVTLIELMVVLALALVLLTQALPALGRWIARQQLQGALDDIDRGLQLARKSAATRQKKIWVTFSRDGAAWLLRVSESSAKDQCDTVRDLLCIGSAEHAGIALDMADPLPLQLVFTPLRGLPETPGGALIGGLRLRLSRSGCRPADLQLLPTGLVIVGEARCP
;
A
#
# COMPACT_ATOMS: atom_id res chain seq x y z
N MET A 1 -9.48 22.45 55.67
CA MET A 1 -8.58 21.31 55.67
C MET A 1 -7.43 21.63 54.71
N ARG A 2 -6.21 21.81 55.23
CA ARG A 2 -5.03 22.08 54.39
C ARG A 2 -4.46 20.73 53.97
N HIS A 3 -4.55 20.43 52.69
CA HIS A 3 -3.83 19.27 52.13
C HIS A 3 -2.32 19.55 52.18
N ALA A 4 -1.59 18.77 52.98
CA ALA A 4 -0.14 18.82 53.00
C ALA A 4 0.36 18.35 51.63
N GLN A 5 0.95 19.25 50.86
CA GLN A 5 1.67 18.91 49.62
C GLN A 5 2.95 18.12 50.02
N ARG A 6 2.96 16.84 49.74
CA ARG A 6 4.16 16.00 49.85
C ARG A 6 5.04 16.30 48.63
N GLY A 7 6.19 16.86 48.84
CA GLY A 7 7.20 17.02 47.81
C GLY A 7 7.80 15.68 47.41
N VAL A 8 8.08 15.50 46.12
CA VAL A 8 8.82 14.32 45.61
C VAL A 8 10.29 14.43 46.03
N THR A 9 10.89 13.36 46.50
CA THR A 9 12.32 13.34 46.86
C THR A 9 13.18 13.23 45.59
N LEU A 10 14.40 13.75 45.63
CA LEU A 10 15.36 13.67 44.52
C LEU A 10 15.64 12.24 44.11
N ILE A 11 15.74 11.30 45.10
CA ILE A 11 15.97 9.89 44.83
C ILE A 11 14.79 9.22 44.15
N GLU A 12 13.56 9.61 44.49
CA GLU A 12 12.36 9.09 43.86
C GLU A 12 12.30 9.48 42.38
N LEU A 13 12.68 10.75 42.07
CA LEU A 13 12.80 11.20 40.69
C LEU A 13 13.85 10.40 39.92
N MET A 14 15.03 10.16 40.52
CA MET A 14 16.10 9.39 39.87
C MET A 14 15.66 7.95 39.57
N VAL A 15 14.95 7.29 40.50
CA VAL A 15 14.43 5.94 40.29
C VAL A 15 13.39 5.91 39.15
N VAL A 16 12.46 6.86 39.12
CA VAL A 16 11.46 6.97 38.07
C VAL A 16 12.12 7.16 36.70
N LEU A 17 13.12 8.03 36.62
CA LEU A 17 13.86 8.26 35.36
C LEU A 17 14.62 7.00 34.92
N ALA A 18 15.26 6.28 35.84
CA ALA A 18 15.95 5.03 35.52
C ALA A 18 14.97 3.97 34.98
N LEU A 19 13.82 3.79 35.62
CA LEU A 19 12.77 2.88 35.14
C LEU A 19 12.20 3.31 33.78
N ALA A 20 11.97 4.59 33.59
CA ALA A 20 11.49 5.12 32.30
C ALA A 20 12.50 4.85 31.17
N LEU A 21 13.79 5.01 31.40
CA LEU A 21 14.84 4.70 30.42
C LEU A 21 14.83 3.21 30.03
N VAL A 22 14.71 2.31 31.00
CA VAL A 22 14.63 0.86 30.75
C VAL A 22 13.40 0.51 29.90
N LEU A 23 12.25 1.10 30.18
CA LEU A 23 11.02 0.88 29.40
C LEU A 23 11.16 1.43 27.96
N LEU A 24 11.75 2.60 27.80
CA LEU A 24 11.96 3.22 26.48
C LEU A 24 12.86 2.37 25.59
N THR A 25 13.91 1.75 26.10
CA THR A 25 14.80 0.89 25.30
C THR A 25 14.11 -0.31 24.70
N GLN A 26 13.04 -0.81 25.32
CA GLN A 26 12.23 -1.92 24.80
C GLN A 26 11.09 -1.42 23.90
N ALA A 27 10.52 -0.26 24.18
CA ALA A 27 9.39 0.29 23.41
C ALA A 27 9.81 0.78 22.00
N LEU A 28 11.00 1.38 21.86
CA LEU A 28 11.46 1.94 20.60
C LEU A 28 11.54 0.93 19.44
N PRO A 29 12.14 -0.28 19.60
CA PRO A 29 12.18 -1.25 18.51
C PRO A 29 10.78 -1.81 18.17
N ALA A 30 9.89 -1.94 19.14
CA ALA A 30 8.52 -2.37 18.91
C ALA A 30 7.73 -1.35 18.06
N LEU A 31 7.91 -0.06 18.34
CA LEU A 31 7.30 1.02 17.59
C LEU A 31 7.78 1.05 16.13
N GLY A 32 9.08 0.86 15.89
CA GLY A 32 9.64 0.80 14.53
C GLY A 32 9.02 -0.32 13.68
N ARG A 33 8.85 -1.51 14.27
CA ARG A 33 8.20 -2.65 13.60
C ARG A 33 6.72 -2.37 13.31
N TRP A 34 6.03 -1.77 14.25
CA TRP A 34 4.63 -1.39 14.07
C TRP A 34 4.45 -0.39 12.92
N ILE A 35 5.28 0.67 12.87
CA ILE A 35 5.27 1.65 11.78
C ILE A 35 5.57 0.97 10.43
N ALA A 36 6.59 0.09 10.37
CA ALA A 36 6.92 -0.63 9.15
C ALA A 36 5.76 -1.50 8.65
N ARG A 37 5.05 -2.18 9.57
CA ARG A 37 3.85 -2.96 9.25
C ARG A 37 2.73 -2.08 8.71
N GLN A 38 2.46 -0.93 9.34
CA GLN A 38 1.41 0.01 8.90
C GLN A 38 1.70 0.57 7.50
N GLN A 39 2.96 0.89 7.21
CA GLN A 39 3.34 1.41 5.90
C GLN A 39 3.20 0.34 4.81
N LEU A 40 3.60 -0.92 5.07
CA LEU A 40 3.44 -2.00 4.11
C LEU A 40 1.95 -2.33 3.89
N GLN A 41 1.16 -2.38 4.98
CA GLN A 41 -0.28 -2.62 4.87
C GLN A 41 -0.98 -1.47 4.13
N GLY A 42 -0.60 -0.21 4.40
CA GLY A 42 -1.16 0.94 3.70
C GLY A 42 -0.91 0.90 2.20
N ALA A 43 0.27 0.47 1.75
CA ALA A 43 0.55 0.32 0.32
C ALA A 43 -0.30 -0.78 -0.34
N LEU A 44 -0.51 -1.90 0.35
CA LEU A 44 -1.42 -2.97 -0.12
C LEU A 44 -2.85 -2.46 -0.25
N ASP A 45 -3.34 -1.77 0.77
CA ASP A 45 -4.71 -1.24 0.82
C ASP A 45 -4.93 -0.15 -0.25
N ASP A 46 -3.92 0.66 -0.53
CA ASP A 46 -4.01 1.70 -1.57
C ASP A 46 -4.03 1.10 -2.98
N ILE A 47 -3.24 0.04 -3.25
CA ILE A 47 -3.33 -0.70 -4.51
C ILE A 47 -4.70 -1.36 -4.66
N ASP A 48 -5.22 -1.99 -3.60
CA ASP A 48 -6.57 -2.57 -3.60
C ASP A 48 -7.65 -1.51 -3.93
N ARG A 49 -7.59 -0.36 -3.25
CA ARG A 49 -8.50 0.77 -3.53
C ARG A 49 -8.40 1.25 -4.98
N GLY A 50 -7.18 1.29 -5.53
CA GLY A 50 -6.95 1.66 -6.93
C GLY A 50 -7.62 0.68 -7.91
N LEU A 51 -7.49 -0.61 -7.67
CA LEU A 51 -8.14 -1.65 -8.49
C LEU A 51 -9.66 -1.62 -8.36
N GLN A 52 -10.18 -1.44 -7.15
CA GLN A 52 -11.62 -1.28 -6.91
C GLN A 52 -12.18 0.01 -7.54
N LEU A 53 -11.43 1.12 -7.48
CA LEU A 53 -11.78 2.36 -8.14
C LEU A 53 -11.86 2.18 -9.65
N ALA A 54 -10.88 1.51 -10.26
CA ALA A 54 -10.88 1.23 -11.70
C ALA A 54 -12.11 0.43 -12.10
N ARG A 55 -12.41 -0.66 -11.37
CA ARG A 55 -13.59 -1.49 -11.60
C ARG A 55 -14.90 -0.71 -11.48
N LYS A 56 -15.06 0.04 -10.39
CA LYS A 56 -16.26 0.86 -10.13
C LYS A 56 -16.41 1.96 -11.17
N SER A 57 -15.32 2.64 -11.53
CA SER A 57 -15.32 3.70 -12.52
C SER A 57 -15.67 3.16 -13.92
N ALA A 58 -15.20 1.96 -14.30
CA ALA A 58 -15.57 1.33 -15.55
C ALA A 58 -17.09 1.11 -15.65
N ALA A 59 -17.70 0.58 -14.58
CA ALA A 59 -19.14 0.33 -14.55
C ALA A 59 -19.96 1.63 -14.51
N THR A 60 -19.57 2.62 -13.69
CA THR A 60 -20.36 3.85 -13.51
C THR A 60 -20.23 4.82 -14.69
N ARG A 61 -19.04 4.93 -15.26
CA ARG A 61 -18.78 5.83 -16.42
C ARG A 61 -19.07 5.19 -17.76
N GLN A 62 -19.38 3.89 -17.79
CA GLN A 62 -19.61 3.10 -19.02
C GLN A 62 -18.45 3.21 -20.01
N LYS A 63 -17.22 3.27 -19.50
CA LYS A 63 -15.96 3.39 -20.27
C LYS A 63 -14.95 2.35 -19.85
N LYS A 64 -14.02 2.05 -20.74
CA LYS A 64 -12.84 1.27 -20.41
C LYS A 64 -11.94 2.07 -19.48
N ILE A 65 -11.55 1.48 -18.35
CA ILE A 65 -10.60 2.07 -17.40
C ILE A 65 -9.32 1.25 -17.43
N TRP A 66 -8.23 1.94 -17.62
CA TRP A 66 -6.90 1.37 -17.74
C TRP A 66 -6.20 1.42 -16.38
N VAL A 67 -5.60 0.32 -16.01
CA VAL A 67 -4.71 0.23 -14.85
C VAL A 67 -3.34 -0.14 -15.37
N THR A 68 -2.37 0.72 -15.14
CA THR A 68 -0.99 0.53 -15.60
C THR A 68 -0.06 0.44 -14.40
N PHE A 69 0.67 -0.67 -14.32
CA PHE A 69 1.80 -0.81 -13.42
C PHE A 69 3.08 -0.53 -14.20
N SER A 70 3.88 0.38 -13.73
CA SER A 70 5.17 0.72 -14.33
C SER A 70 6.27 0.76 -13.27
N ARG A 71 7.52 0.64 -13.72
CA ARG A 71 8.70 0.75 -12.86
C ARG A 71 9.76 1.56 -13.58
N ASP A 72 10.40 2.45 -12.82
CA ASP A 72 11.59 3.16 -13.22
C ASP A 72 12.67 2.96 -12.15
N GLY A 73 13.65 2.13 -12.45
CA GLY A 73 14.62 1.66 -11.47
C GLY A 73 13.97 0.94 -10.29
N ALA A 74 14.14 1.48 -9.09
CA ALA A 74 13.51 0.98 -7.86
C ALA A 74 12.11 1.60 -7.62
N ALA A 75 11.77 2.67 -8.31
CA ALA A 75 10.48 3.34 -8.17
C ALA A 75 9.39 2.59 -8.96
N TRP A 76 8.24 2.41 -8.36
CA TRP A 76 7.07 1.82 -8.99
C TRP A 76 5.91 2.82 -8.99
N LEU A 77 5.01 2.66 -9.94
CA LEU A 77 3.82 3.49 -10.10
C LEU A 77 2.64 2.62 -10.53
N LEU A 78 1.51 2.77 -9.85
CA LEU A 78 0.19 2.34 -10.24
C LEU A 78 -0.60 3.55 -10.73
N ARG A 79 -1.08 3.52 -11.96
CA ARG A 79 -1.88 4.55 -12.57
C ARG A 79 -3.25 4.00 -12.96
N VAL A 80 -4.31 4.70 -12.61
CA VAL A 80 -5.70 4.41 -13.03
C VAL A 80 -6.20 5.56 -13.90
N SER A 81 -6.54 5.27 -15.14
CA SER A 81 -6.85 6.30 -16.14
C SER A 81 -7.94 5.87 -17.13
N GLU A 82 -8.62 6.83 -17.76
CA GLU A 82 -9.48 6.58 -18.92
C GLU A 82 -8.68 6.43 -20.24
N SER A 83 -7.39 6.74 -20.21
CA SER A 83 -6.48 6.66 -21.36
C SER A 83 -5.57 5.46 -21.30
N SER A 84 -5.33 4.83 -22.45
CA SER A 84 -4.35 3.76 -22.61
C SER A 84 -2.89 4.24 -22.65
N ALA A 85 -2.66 5.56 -22.60
CA ALA A 85 -1.30 6.11 -22.59
C ALA A 85 -0.50 5.51 -21.43
N LYS A 86 0.77 5.17 -21.70
CA LYS A 86 1.69 4.56 -20.71
C LYS A 86 2.59 5.61 -20.05
N ASP A 87 2.26 6.89 -20.26
CA ASP A 87 3.04 8.02 -19.81
C ASP A 87 3.02 8.18 -18.29
N GLN A 88 3.78 9.16 -17.84
CA GLN A 88 3.84 9.53 -16.42
C GLN A 88 2.44 9.91 -15.89
N CYS A 89 2.28 9.82 -14.58
CA CYS A 89 1.05 10.22 -13.91
C CYS A 89 0.71 11.69 -14.18
N ASP A 90 -0.52 11.94 -14.61
CA ASP A 90 -1.12 13.27 -14.73
C ASP A 90 -2.26 13.37 -13.70
N THR A 91 -2.00 14.06 -12.59
CA THR A 91 -2.98 14.23 -11.51
C THR A 91 -4.26 14.96 -11.91
N VAL A 92 -4.28 15.61 -13.07
CA VAL A 92 -5.48 16.30 -13.62
C VAL A 92 -6.34 15.36 -14.45
N ARG A 93 -5.72 14.44 -15.20
CA ARG A 93 -6.39 13.56 -16.18
C ARG A 93 -6.60 12.14 -15.66
N ASP A 94 -5.73 11.70 -14.74
CA ASP A 94 -5.80 10.37 -14.19
C ASP A 94 -6.76 10.31 -13.00
N LEU A 95 -7.42 9.18 -12.84
CA LEU A 95 -8.33 8.96 -11.71
C LEU A 95 -7.58 8.74 -10.40
N LEU A 96 -6.40 8.12 -10.50
CA LEU A 96 -5.56 7.82 -9.35
C LEU A 96 -4.15 7.51 -9.80
N CYS A 97 -3.19 7.97 -9.02
CA CYS A 97 -1.78 7.59 -9.10
C CYS A 97 -1.29 7.25 -7.70
N ILE A 98 -0.63 6.11 -7.57
CA ILE A 98 -0.04 5.62 -6.32
C ILE A 98 1.33 5.06 -6.65
N GLY A 99 2.32 5.35 -5.84
CA GLY A 99 3.64 4.83 -6.12
C GLY A 99 4.64 4.97 -4.98
N SER A 100 5.91 4.81 -5.34
CA SER A 100 7.02 4.93 -4.38
C SER A 100 7.17 6.31 -3.76
N ALA A 101 6.54 7.35 -4.34
CA ALA A 101 6.54 8.70 -3.77
C ALA A 101 5.75 8.74 -2.45
N GLU A 102 4.59 8.08 -2.41
CA GLU A 102 3.75 7.98 -1.22
C GLU A 102 4.21 6.85 -0.28
N HIS A 103 4.79 5.79 -0.84
CA HIS A 103 5.18 4.57 -0.13
C HIS A 103 6.69 4.33 -0.17
N ALA A 104 7.46 5.25 0.41
CA ALA A 104 8.91 5.17 0.45
C ALA A 104 9.42 3.89 1.14
N GLY A 105 10.41 3.23 0.52
CA GLY A 105 11.02 2.01 1.04
C GLY A 105 10.19 0.74 0.85
N ILE A 106 9.12 0.79 0.03
CA ILE A 106 8.35 -0.37 -0.38
C ILE A 106 8.69 -0.70 -1.84
N ALA A 107 9.09 -1.93 -2.07
CA ALA A 107 9.32 -2.46 -3.41
C ALA A 107 8.12 -3.28 -3.87
N LEU A 108 7.74 -3.09 -5.14
CA LEU A 108 6.72 -3.88 -5.83
C LEU A 108 7.40 -4.89 -6.75
N ASP A 109 7.05 -6.15 -6.62
CA ASP A 109 7.49 -7.24 -7.46
C ASP A 109 6.29 -7.96 -8.11
N MET A 110 6.48 -8.37 -9.35
CA MET A 110 5.43 -9.00 -10.18
C MET A 110 6.06 -10.11 -11.01
N ALA A 111 5.29 -11.17 -11.24
CA ALA A 111 5.70 -12.26 -12.12
C ALA A 111 5.70 -11.84 -13.60
N ASP A 112 4.79 -10.93 -13.97
CA ASP A 112 4.65 -10.42 -15.32
C ASP A 112 5.64 -9.26 -15.60
N PRO A 113 6.14 -9.14 -16.84
CA PRO A 113 7.05 -8.07 -17.20
C PRO A 113 6.34 -6.69 -17.15
N LEU A 114 7.06 -5.69 -16.65
CA LEU A 114 6.60 -4.29 -16.61
C LEU A 114 7.01 -3.54 -17.91
N PRO A 115 6.22 -2.57 -18.39
CA PRO A 115 4.94 -2.10 -17.83
C PRO A 115 3.79 -3.05 -18.12
N LEU A 116 3.00 -3.39 -17.10
CA LEU A 116 1.80 -4.21 -17.23
C LEU A 116 0.56 -3.33 -17.31
N GLN A 117 -0.30 -3.57 -18.29
CA GLN A 117 -1.59 -2.91 -18.42
C GLN A 117 -2.74 -3.88 -18.29
N LEU A 118 -3.72 -3.48 -17.51
CA LEU A 118 -5.02 -4.13 -17.37
C LEU A 118 -6.12 -3.17 -17.80
N VAL A 119 -7.23 -3.72 -18.28
CA VAL A 119 -8.41 -2.95 -18.69
C VAL A 119 -9.63 -3.49 -17.96
N PHE A 120 -10.31 -2.64 -17.22
CA PHE A 120 -11.63 -2.99 -16.69
C PHE A 120 -12.70 -2.54 -17.69
N THR A 121 -13.54 -3.51 -18.10
CA THR A 121 -14.60 -3.26 -19.08
C THR A 121 -15.92 -2.85 -18.41
N PRO A 122 -16.73 -1.99 -19.04
CA PRO A 122 -17.94 -1.44 -18.43
C PRO A 122 -19.02 -2.47 -18.15
N LEU A 123 -19.18 -3.48 -19.00
CA LEU A 123 -20.30 -4.42 -18.93
C LEU A 123 -20.16 -5.44 -17.79
N ARG A 124 -18.94 -5.91 -17.53
CA ARG A 124 -18.71 -7.00 -16.56
C ARG A 124 -17.81 -6.59 -15.41
N GLY A 125 -17.07 -5.48 -15.53
CA GLY A 125 -16.06 -5.07 -14.55
C GLY A 125 -14.98 -6.14 -14.37
N LEU A 126 -14.72 -6.95 -15.39
CA LEU A 126 -13.70 -7.97 -15.37
C LEU A 126 -12.38 -7.39 -15.85
N PRO A 127 -11.26 -7.82 -15.27
CA PRO A 127 -9.94 -7.43 -15.73
C PRO A 127 -9.57 -8.18 -17.01
N GLU A 128 -9.26 -7.44 -18.06
CA GLU A 128 -8.84 -7.96 -19.36
C GLU A 128 -7.46 -7.43 -19.71
N THR A 129 -6.76 -8.12 -20.59
CA THR A 129 -5.56 -7.59 -21.24
C THR A 129 -5.97 -6.49 -22.23
N PRO A 130 -5.04 -5.63 -22.69
CA PRO A 130 -5.31 -4.66 -23.74
C PRO A 130 -5.90 -5.27 -25.03
N GLY A 131 -5.59 -6.54 -25.30
CA GLY A 131 -6.12 -7.32 -26.44
C GLY A 131 -7.51 -7.93 -26.22
N GLY A 132 -8.15 -7.72 -25.07
CA GLY A 132 -9.50 -8.22 -24.75
C GLY A 132 -9.55 -9.65 -24.20
N ALA A 133 -8.42 -10.29 -23.93
CA ALA A 133 -8.39 -11.58 -23.26
C ALA A 133 -8.58 -11.41 -21.76
N LEU A 134 -9.39 -12.29 -21.15
CA LEU A 134 -9.53 -12.34 -19.69
C LEU A 134 -8.17 -12.67 -19.02
N ILE A 135 -7.86 -11.99 -17.94
CA ILE A 135 -6.65 -12.26 -17.15
C ILE A 135 -6.91 -13.46 -16.25
N GLY A 136 -6.02 -14.45 -16.29
CA GLY A 136 -6.10 -15.65 -15.44
C GLY A 136 -5.88 -15.40 -13.96
N GLY A 137 -5.50 -14.17 -13.60
CA GLY A 137 -5.17 -13.69 -12.28
C GLY A 137 -3.84 -12.96 -12.30
N LEU A 138 -3.71 -11.93 -11.47
CA LEU A 138 -2.47 -11.18 -11.29
C LEU A 138 -2.04 -11.29 -9.84
N ARG A 139 -0.77 -11.61 -9.62
CA ARG A 139 -0.17 -11.61 -8.29
C ARG A 139 0.87 -10.50 -8.19
N LEU A 140 0.67 -9.64 -7.22
CA LEU A 140 1.59 -8.57 -6.83
C LEU A 140 2.22 -8.95 -5.50
N ARG A 141 3.50 -8.70 -5.35
CA ARG A 141 4.22 -8.90 -4.11
C ARG A 141 4.84 -7.58 -3.68
N LEU A 142 4.49 -7.12 -2.49
CA LEU A 142 5.09 -5.96 -1.88
C LEU A 142 6.07 -6.39 -0.80
N SER A 143 7.22 -5.76 -0.77
CA SER A 143 8.27 -6.05 0.20
C SER A 143 8.81 -4.76 0.81
N ARG A 144 9.20 -4.85 2.08
CA ARG A 144 9.85 -3.80 2.84
C ARG A 144 10.95 -4.40 3.70
N SER A 145 12.05 -3.68 3.86
CA SER A 145 13.14 -4.08 4.75
C SER A 145 12.61 -4.34 6.17
N GLY A 146 12.98 -5.48 6.75
CA GLY A 146 12.53 -5.90 8.09
C GLY A 146 11.11 -6.48 8.16
N CYS A 147 10.40 -6.64 7.04
CA CYS A 147 9.10 -7.28 6.98
C CYS A 147 9.10 -8.50 6.06
N ARG A 148 8.18 -9.43 6.29
CA ARG A 148 7.91 -10.50 5.32
C ARG A 148 7.16 -9.91 4.13
N PRO A 149 7.50 -10.32 2.89
CA PRO A 149 6.73 -9.92 1.72
C PRO A 149 5.26 -10.27 1.87
N ALA A 150 4.39 -9.38 1.44
CA ALA A 150 2.95 -9.58 1.45
C ALA A 150 2.43 -9.59 0.01
N ASP A 151 1.54 -10.54 -0.28
CA ASP A 151 0.99 -10.74 -1.61
C ASP A 151 -0.40 -10.10 -1.72
N LEU A 152 -0.68 -9.52 -2.88
CA LEU A 152 -2.01 -9.09 -3.30
C LEU A 152 -2.34 -9.87 -4.57
N GLN A 153 -3.52 -10.46 -4.65
CA GLN A 153 -3.96 -11.23 -5.80
C GLN A 153 -5.25 -10.66 -6.37
N LEU A 154 -5.21 -10.26 -7.64
CA LEU A 154 -6.40 -9.94 -8.43
C LEU A 154 -6.88 -11.21 -9.12
N LEU A 155 -8.10 -11.62 -8.82
CA LEU A 155 -8.73 -12.78 -9.43
C LEU A 155 -9.33 -12.47 -10.81
N PRO A 156 -9.57 -13.47 -11.67
CA PRO A 156 -10.24 -13.27 -12.97
C PRO A 156 -11.64 -12.65 -12.86
N THR A 157 -12.29 -12.81 -11.71
CA THR A 157 -13.58 -12.17 -11.39
C THR A 157 -13.48 -10.69 -11.06
N GLY A 158 -12.27 -10.13 -11.00
CA GLY A 158 -12.02 -8.77 -10.55
C GLY A 158 -12.08 -8.58 -9.03
N LEU A 159 -12.14 -9.67 -8.26
CA LEU A 159 -12.01 -9.62 -6.81
C LEU A 159 -10.53 -9.53 -6.44
N VAL A 160 -10.21 -8.72 -5.44
CA VAL A 160 -8.86 -8.58 -4.90
C VAL A 160 -8.78 -9.30 -3.56
N ILE A 161 -7.77 -10.13 -3.39
CA ILE A 161 -7.42 -10.76 -2.12
C ILE A 161 -6.14 -10.08 -1.63
N VAL A 162 -6.21 -9.43 -0.47
CA VAL A 162 -5.09 -8.72 0.15
C VAL A 162 -4.49 -9.57 1.27
N GLY A 163 -3.19 -9.79 1.20
CA GLY A 163 -2.44 -10.44 2.27
C GLY A 163 -2.17 -9.50 3.44
N GLU A 164 -1.78 -10.08 4.57
CA GLU A 164 -1.41 -9.30 5.76
C GLU A 164 0.08 -8.99 5.79
N ALA A 165 0.41 -7.73 6.08
CA ALA A 165 1.77 -7.31 6.37
C ALA A 165 2.23 -7.87 7.73
N ARG A 166 3.39 -8.52 7.77
CA ARG A 166 3.99 -9.10 8.99
C ARG A 166 5.44 -8.65 9.10
N CYS A 167 5.74 -7.91 10.19
CA CYS A 167 7.09 -7.45 10.51
C CYS A 167 7.45 -8.00 11.90
N PRO A 168 8.37 -8.98 11.98
CA PRO A 168 8.77 -9.67 13.21
C PRO A 168 9.49 -8.77 14.22
#